data_47a42fb4e8d1e6823e7c334c3c23cd58
#
_entry.id   47a42fb4e8d1e6823e7c334c3c23cd58
#
_cell.length_a   1.000
_cell.length_b   1.000
_cell.length_c   1.000
_cell.angle_alpha   90.00
_cell.angle_beta   90.00
_cell.angle_gamma   90.00
#
_symmetry.space_group_name_H-M   'P 1'
#
loop_
_entity.id
_entity.type
_entity.pdbx_description
1 polymer ?
#
loop_
_entity_poly.entity_id
_entity_poly.type
_entity_poly.pdbx_seq_one_letter_code
_entity_poly.pdbx_strand_id
1 'polypeptide(L)'
;MVDILFKSKIRQKILSRFFAAEGRRFYINEMARLVNTTQGTCRRELNKLVDVGVLTTSKEGNLLYYQVNKQTPLYKEFSAIIQKTIGIEAKLKSSLQGFKGISYAFIFGSYAKREFKPASDIDVVIIGIIEEDSLIKVFKDVEKVIGREINYHIYTGKEFKNKLRTDSFIKNIIKNHIMIKGDEIAFRELF
;
A
#
# COMPACT_ATOMS: atom_id res chain seq x y z
N MET A 1 8.57 6.19 -15.24
CA MET A 1 7.82 7.28 -14.55
C MET A 1 8.31 7.49 -13.12
N VAL A 2 8.34 6.46 -12.26
CA VAL A 2 8.74 6.58 -10.84
C VAL A 2 10.13 7.17 -10.65
N ASP A 3 11.12 6.72 -11.43
CA ASP A 3 12.50 7.20 -11.32
C ASP A 3 12.66 8.67 -11.76
N ILE A 4 11.75 9.18 -12.58
CA ILE A 4 11.71 10.60 -12.96
C ILE A 4 11.19 11.45 -11.80
N LEU A 5 10.12 11.01 -11.11
CA LEU A 5 9.50 11.74 -10.00
C LEU A 5 10.31 11.60 -8.70
N PHE A 6 10.94 10.44 -8.49
CA PHE A 6 11.63 10.13 -7.24
C PHE A 6 13.03 9.56 -7.52
N LYS A 7 13.99 10.40 -7.93
CA LYS A 7 15.38 10.01 -8.29
C LYS A 7 16.09 9.17 -7.22
N SER A 8 15.86 9.43 -5.94
CA SER A 8 16.49 8.70 -4.84
C SER A 8 15.69 7.46 -4.44
N LYS A 9 16.28 6.27 -4.59
CA LYS A 9 15.69 5.00 -4.11
C LYS A 9 15.45 5.00 -2.60
N ILE A 10 16.30 5.69 -1.82
CA ILE A 10 16.09 5.84 -0.37
C ILE A 10 14.86 6.70 -0.10
N ARG A 11 14.68 7.81 -0.84
CA ARG A 11 13.46 8.64 -0.74
C ARG A 11 12.21 7.87 -1.07
N GLN A 12 12.23 7.05 -2.12
CA GLN A 12 11.11 6.17 -2.47
C GLN A 12 10.73 5.25 -1.31
N LYS A 13 11.72 4.59 -0.68
CA LYS A 13 11.49 3.72 0.48
C LYS A 13 10.94 4.50 1.68
N ILE A 14 11.49 5.69 1.98
CA ILE A 14 11.01 6.56 3.05
C ILE A 14 9.54 6.94 2.82
N LEU A 15 9.22 7.46 1.65
CA LEU A 15 7.86 7.85 1.29
C LEU A 15 6.90 6.65 1.35
N SER A 16 7.29 5.50 0.81
CA SER A 16 6.48 4.27 0.88
C SER A 16 6.15 3.90 2.33
N ARG A 17 7.12 4.00 3.27
CA ARG A 17 6.91 3.72 4.70
C ARG A 17 5.97 4.71 5.38
N PHE A 18 6.16 6.00 5.14
CA PHE A 18 5.29 7.03 5.71
C PHE A 18 3.85 6.92 5.23
N PHE A 19 3.66 6.70 3.94
CA PHE A 19 2.33 6.62 3.35
C PHE A 19 1.67 5.24 3.49
N ALA A 20 2.43 4.18 3.81
CA ALA A 20 1.87 2.89 4.22
C ALA A 20 1.34 2.92 5.65
N ALA A 21 1.95 3.71 6.53
CA ALA A 21 1.60 3.84 7.95
C ALA A 21 1.14 5.27 8.27
N GLU A 22 0.10 5.75 7.59
CA GLU A 22 -0.41 7.11 7.78
C GLU A 22 -0.75 7.40 9.25
N GLY A 23 -0.24 8.55 9.73
CA GLY A 23 -0.41 8.99 11.12
C GLY A 23 0.68 8.45 12.07
N ARG A 24 1.50 7.49 11.66
CA ARG A 24 2.66 7.06 12.43
C ARG A 24 3.78 8.08 12.32
N ARG A 25 4.46 8.31 13.44
CA ARG A 25 5.67 9.12 13.52
C ARG A 25 6.89 8.22 13.56
N PHE A 26 7.95 8.62 12.91
CA PHE A 26 9.22 7.91 12.91
C PHE A 26 10.35 8.84 13.30
N TYR A 27 11.31 8.36 14.09
CA TYR A 27 12.57 9.06 14.34
C TYR A 27 13.68 8.50 13.43
N ILE A 28 14.78 9.24 13.28
CA ILE A 28 15.82 8.97 12.28
C ILE A 28 16.37 7.54 12.37
N ASN A 29 16.70 7.06 13.58
CA ASN A 29 17.34 5.75 13.73
C ASN A 29 16.40 4.59 13.34
N GLU A 30 15.10 4.72 13.67
CA GLU A 30 14.07 3.77 13.29
C GLU A 30 13.92 3.74 11.76
N MET A 31 13.74 4.91 11.13
CA MET A 31 13.58 5.01 9.69
C MET A 31 14.81 4.51 8.95
N ALA A 32 16.02 4.83 9.39
CA ALA A 32 17.26 4.37 8.78
C ALA A 32 17.35 2.83 8.75
N ARG A 33 16.96 2.16 9.84
CA ARG A 33 16.87 0.68 9.90
C ARG A 33 15.82 0.14 8.94
N LEU A 34 14.62 0.72 8.93
CA LEU A 34 13.50 0.26 8.09
C LEU A 34 13.80 0.35 6.58
N VAL A 35 14.56 1.37 6.16
CA VAL A 35 14.89 1.55 4.73
C VAL A 35 16.27 1.02 4.36
N ASN A 36 16.99 0.42 5.32
CA ASN A 36 18.34 -0.11 5.18
C ASN A 36 19.34 0.93 4.62
N THR A 37 19.58 1.98 5.42
CA THR A 37 20.51 3.07 5.07
C THR A 37 21.21 3.64 6.31
N THR A 38 22.22 4.49 6.11
CA THR A 38 22.88 5.19 7.21
C THR A 38 22.00 6.33 7.75
N GLN A 39 22.20 6.67 9.03
CA GLN A 39 21.50 7.79 9.66
C GLN A 39 21.72 9.12 8.93
N GLY A 40 22.95 9.37 8.46
CA GLY A 40 23.29 10.60 7.72
C GLY A 40 22.55 10.71 6.38
N THR A 41 22.46 9.61 5.63
CA THR A 41 21.69 9.57 4.39
C THR A 41 20.19 9.71 4.65
N CYS A 42 19.68 9.01 5.67
CA CYS A 42 18.27 9.10 6.09
C CYS A 42 17.91 10.54 6.47
N ARG A 43 18.72 11.19 7.33
CA ARG A 43 18.51 12.57 7.75
C ARG A 43 18.44 13.54 6.58
N ARG A 44 19.38 13.44 5.62
CA ARG A 44 19.38 14.30 4.43
C ARG A 44 18.10 14.17 3.61
N GLU A 45 17.61 12.94 3.41
CA GLU A 45 16.39 12.72 2.63
C GLU A 45 15.14 13.15 3.42
N LEU A 46 15.09 12.93 4.74
CA LEU A 46 14.00 13.40 5.59
C LEU A 46 13.91 14.93 5.60
N ASN A 47 15.04 15.63 5.80
CA ASN A 47 15.06 17.08 5.80
C ASN A 47 14.58 17.67 4.47
N LYS A 48 15.02 17.12 3.34
CA LYS A 48 14.50 17.55 2.02
C LYS A 48 12.98 17.40 1.90
N LEU A 49 12.40 16.38 2.51
CA LEU A 49 10.94 16.18 2.50
C LEU A 49 10.23 17.16 3.45
N VAL A 50 10.89 17.59 4.53
CA VAL A 50 10.41 18.66 5.42
C VAL A 50 10.49 20.00 4.70
N ASP A 51 11.61 20.32 4.05
CA ASP A 51 11.84 21.58 3.33
C ASP A 51 10.77 21.82 2.24
N VAL A 52 10.31 20.76 1.57
CA VAL A 52 9.24 20.84 0.55
C VAL A 52 7.83 20.65 1.13
N GLY A 53 7.70 20.57 2.45
CA GLY A 53 6.40 20.51 3.13
C GLY A 53 5.65 19.16 3.04
N VAL A 54 6.29 18.09 2.56
CA VAL A 54 5.70 16.74 2.51
C VAL A 54 5.69 16.09 3.89
N LEU A 55 6.73 16.33 4.69
CA LEU A 55 6.81 15.91 6.08
C LEU A 55 6.81 17.14 7.00
N THR A 56 6.39 16.92 8.23
CA THR A 56 6.58 17.86 9.34
C THR A 56 7.31 17.18 10.47
N THR A 57 7.84 17.97 11.41
CA THR A 57 8.60 17.47 12.56
C THR A 57 7.95 17.86 13.87
N SER A 58 8.12 17.02 14.88
CA SER A 58 7.79 17.31 16.27
C SER A 58 8.92 16.82 17.18
N LYS A 59 9.24 17.57 18.23
CA LYS A 59 10.27 17.21 19.20
C LYS A 59 9.61 16.69 20.47
N GLU A 60 10.04 15.52 20.93
CA GLU A 60 9.64 14.94 22.22
C GLU A 60 10.91 14.53 23.00
N GLY A 61 11.18 15.22 24.09
CA GLY A 61 12.44 15.08 24.79
C GLY A 61 13.64 15.37 23.87
N ASN A 62 14.54 14.41 23.75
CA ASN A 62 15.71 14.49 22.87
C ASN A 62 15.49 13.89 21.48
N LEU A 63 14.29 13.39 21.16
CA LEU A 63 13.98 12.76 19.89
C LEU A 63 13.25 13.73 18.98
N LEU A 64 13.69 13.77 17.72
CA LEU A 64 13.01 14.45 16.63
C LEU A 64 12.22 13.41 15.83
N TYR A 65 10.89 13.56 15.82
CA TYR A 65 9.97 12.74 15.07
C TYR A 65 9.59 13.42 13.75
N TYR A 66 9.39 12.62 12.74
CA TYR A 66 8.92 13.01 11.42
C TYR A 66 7.57 12.35 11.16
N GLN A 67 6.65 13.06 10.53
CA GLN A 67 5.34 12.55 10.12
C GLN A 67 4.88 13.20 8.83
N VAL A 68 3.90 12.58 8.16
CA VAL A 68 3.32 13.15 6.95
C VAL A 68 2.58 14.44 7.28
N ASN A 69 2.83 15.49 6.51
CA ASN A 69 2.13 16.75 6.63
C ASN A 69 0.76 16.67 5.93
N LYS A 70 -0.30 16.40 6.70
CA LYS A 70 -1.67 16.31 6.17
C LYS A 70 -2.30 17.68 5.86
N GLN A 71 -1.67 18.78 6.29
CA GLN A 71 -2.18 20.14 6.09
C GLN A 71 -1.71 20.76 4.77
N THR A 72 -0.77 20.12 4.05
CA THR A 72 -0.37 20.59 2.74
C THR A 72 -1.55 20.53 1.75
N PRO A 73 -1.80 21.58 0.96
CA PRO A 73 -2.94 21.62 0.03
C PRO A 73 -3.01 20.44 -0.95
N LEU A 74 -1.86 19.93 -1.37
CA LEU A 74 -1.73 18.81 -2.31
C LEU A 74 -1.61 17.44 -1.64
N TYR A 75 -1.97 17.33 -0.36
CA TYR A 75 -1.80 16.06 0.38
C TYR A 75 -2.50 14.86 -0.29
N LYS A 76 -3.76 15.04 -0.71
CA LYS A 76 -4.57 13.97 -1.31
C LYS A 76 -3.99 13.49 -2.64
N GLU A 77 -3.60 14.41 -3.49
CA GLU A 77 -3.02 14.16 -4.81
C GLU A 77 -1.67 13.45 -4.66
N PHE A 78 -0.82 13.98 -3.77
CA PHE A 78 0.49 13.41 -3.50
C PHE A 78 0.39 12.01 -2.88
N SER A 79 -0.52 11.81 -1.93
CA SER A 79 -0.82 10.50 -1.36
C SER A 79 -1.26 9.50 -2.45
N ALA A 80 -2.17 9.91 -3.34
CA ALA A 80 -2.62 9.06 -4.44
C ALA A 80 -1.47 8.69 -5.40
N ILE A 81 -0.60 9.64 -5.73
CA ILE A 81 0.58 9.38 -6.57
C ILE A 81 1.51 8.36 -5.89
N ILE A 82 1.83 8.57 -4.61
CA ILE A 82 2.69 7.66 -3.84
C ILE A 82 2.10 6.24 -3.81
N GLN A 83 0.82 6.09 -3.44
CA GLN A 83 0.17 4.79 -3.34
C GLN A 83 0.19 4.03 -4.67
N LYS A 84 -0.14 4.72 -5.76
CA LYS A 84 -0.19 4.11 -7.11
C LYS A 84 1.17 3.81 -7.72
N THR A 85 2.25 4.51 -7.31
CA THR A 85 3.56 4.40 -7.97
C THR A 85 4.60 3.63 -7.16
N ILE A 86 4.66 3.81 -5.85
CA ILE A 86 5.66 3.20 -4.95
C ILE A 86 5.06 2.64 -3.65
N GLY A 87 3.77 2.88 -3.39
CA GLY A 87 3.07 2.44 -2.20
C GLY A 87 2.56 1.00 -2.28
N ILE A 88 1.56 0.71 -1.45
CA ILE A 88 0.96 -0.62 -1.28
C ILE A 88 0.36 -1.13 -2.60
N GLU A 89 -0.43 -0.30 -3.28
CA GLU A 89 -1.08 -0.65 -4.55
C GLU A 89 -0.05 -1.08 -5.62
N ALA A 90 1.01 -0.28 -5.78
CA ALA A 90 2.08 -0.56 -6.74
C ALA A 90 2.85 -1.84 -6.40
N LYS A 91 3.12 -2.08 -5.10
CA LYS A 91 3.81 -3.28 -4.64
C LYS A 91 3.00 -4.53 -4.89
N LEU A 92 1.73 -4.55 -4.49
CA LEU A 92 0.83 -5.67 -4.76
C LEU A 92 0.68 -5.92 -6.26
N LYS A 93 0.47 -4.87 -7.06
CA LYS A 93 0.34 -4.98 -8.51
C LYS A 93 1.58 -5.63 -9.14
N SER A 94 2.78 -5.15 -8.80
CA SER A 94 4.02 -5.71 -9.34
C SER A 94 4.26 -7.15 -8.88
N SER A 95 3.93 -7.49 -7.65
CA SER A 95 4.13 -8.82 -7.08
C SER A 95 3.16 -9.86 -7.64
N LEU A 96 1.92 -9.47 -7.95
CA LEU A 96 0.91 -10.37 -8.52
C LEU A 96 0.95 -10.46 -10.05
N GLN A 97 1.74 -9.63 -10.74
CA GLN A 97 1.79 -9.60 -12.20
C GLN A 97 2.22 -10.93 -12.81
N GLY A 98 3.14 -11.65 -12.16
CA GLY A 98 3.66 -12.95 -12.62
C GLY A 98 2.72 -14.14 -12.43
N PHE A 99 1.64 -14.03 -11.67
CA PHE A 99 0.71 -15.13 -11.39
C PHE A 99 -0.28 -15.31 -12.55
N LYS A 100 -0.07 -16.33 -13.40
CA LYS A 100 -0.95 -16.60 -14.53
C LYS A 100 -2.37 -17.05 -14.12
N GLY A 101 -2.51 -17.74 -12.99
CA GLY A 101 -3.79 -18.28 -12.51
C GLY A 101 -4.72 -17.25 -11.86
N ILE A 102 -4.28 -16.00 -11.63
CA ILE A 102 -5.11 -14.92 -11.09
C ILE A 102 -5.81 -14.18 -12.22
N SER A 103 -7.14 -14.26 -12.25
CA SER A 103 -7.98 -13.49 -13.18
C SER A 103 -8.18 -12.06 -12.67
N TYR A 104 -8.54 -11.92 -11.39
CA TYR A 104 -8.72 -10.61 -10.73
C TYR A 104 -8.10 -10.63 -9.34
N ALA A 105 -7.58 -9.48 -8.92
CA ALA A 105 -7.17 -9.22 -7.56
C ALA A 105 -7.47 -7.77 -7.20
N PHE A 106 -8.04 -7.53 -6.02
CA PHE A 106 -8.36 -6.18 -5.56
C PHE A 106 -8.24 -6.04 -4.04
N ILE A 107 -7.90 -4.84 -3.60
CA ILE A 107 -7.92 -4.45 -2.20
C ILE A 107 -9.35 -4.00 -1.85
N PHE A 108 -9.80 -4.33 -0.65
CA PHE A 108 -11.08 -3.88 -0.10
C PHE A 108 -10.95 -3.38 1.33
N GLY A 109 -12.07 -3.23 2.05
CA GLY A 109 -12.07 -2.84 3.45
C GLY A 109 -11.69 -1.39 3.73
N SER A 110 -11.09 -1.15 4.90
CA SER A 110 -10.75 0.20 5.35
C SER A 110 -9.75 0.90 4.45
N TYR A 111 -8.81 0.16 3.88
CA TYR A 111 -7.82 0.72 2.95
C TYR A 111 -8.48 1.27 1.68
N ALA A 112 -9.37 0.51 1.06
CA ALA A 112 -10.06 0.94 -0.16
C ALA A 112 -10.97 2.15 0.07
N LYS A 113 -11.57 2.24 1.26
CA LYS A 113 -12.39 3.39 1.69
C LYS A 113 -11.58 4.61 2.12
N ARG A 114 -10.24 4.48 2.21
CA ARG A 114 -9.34 5.51 2.75
C ARG A 114 -9.63 5.90 4.21
N GLU A 115 -10.20 4.99 4.97
CA GLU A 115 -10.56 5.11 6.40
C GLU A 115 -9.59 4.32 7.30
N PHE A 116 -8.48 3.86 6.75
CA PHE A 116 -7.55 2.97 7.44
C PHE A 116 -6.74 3.68 8.53
N LYS A 117 -6.51 2.94 9.61
CA LYS A 117 -5.60 3.35 10.68
C LYS A 117 -4.18 2.85 10.39
N PRO A 118 -3.13 3.43 10.99
CA PRO A 118 -1.74 3.05 10.74
C PRO A 118 -1.42 1.57 10.91
N ALA A 119 -2.13 0.88 11.80
CA ALA A 119 -1.94 -0.54 12.12
C ALA A 119 -2.98 -1.47 11.47
N SER A 120 -3.89 -0.96 10.62
CA SER A 120 -4.88 -1.82 9.97
C SER A 120 -4.23 -2.72 8.93
N ASP A 121 -4.71 -3.94 8.83
CA ASP A 121 -4.30 -4.90 7.80
C ASP A 121 -4.73 -4.45 6.40
N ILE A 122 -4.17 -5.06 5.39
CA ILE A 122 -4.58 -4.87 4.00
C ILE A 122 -5.42 -6.07 3.58
N ASP A 123 -6.69 -5.84 3.35
CA ASP A 123 -7.62 -6.88 2.94
C ASP A 123 -7.61 -7.04 1.41
N VAL A 124 -7.36 -8.25 0.91
CA VAL A 124 -7.25 -8.55 -0.52
C VAL A 124 -8.16 -9.69 -0.90
N VAL A 125 -8.87 -9.53 -2.01
CA VAL A 125 -9.55 -10.66 -2.69
C VAL A 125 -8.75 -11.07 -3.91
N ILE A 126 -8.58 -12.37 -4.07
CA ILE A 126 -7.99 -13.02 -5.23
C ILE A 126 -9.05 -13.88 -5.89
N ILE A 127 -9.25 -13.72 -7.19
CA ILE A 127 -10.14 -14.56 -7.98
C ILE A 127 -9.32 -15.28 -9.03
N GLY A 128 -9.31 -16.61 -8.96
CA GLY A 128 -8.53 -17.44 -9.86
C GLY A 128 -8.31 -18.85 -9.33
N ILE A 129 -7.44 -19.57 -10.03
CA ILE A 129 -6.97 -20.91 -9.64
C ILE A 129 -5.46 -20.78 -9.45
N ILE A 130 -5.02 -20.79 -8.20
CA ILE A 130 -3.62 -20.53 -7.83
C ILE A 130 -3.14 -21.54 -6.79
N GLU A 131 -1.84 -21.72 -6.77
CA GLU A 131 -1.15 -22.44 -5.70
C GLU A 131 -0.94 -21.49 -4.52
N GLU A 132 -1.60 -21.77 -3.40
CA GLU A 132 -1.64 -20.88 -2.22
C GLU A 132 -0.26 -20.68 -1.60
N ASP A 133 0.58 -21.71 -1.54
CA ASP A 133 1.94 -21.62 -0.98
C ASP A 133 2.82 -20.58 -1.71
N SER A 134 2.66 -20.47 -3.02
CA SER A 134 3.36 -19.48 -3.84
C SER A 134 2.86 -18.06 -3.53
N LEU A 135 1.55 -17.89 -3.33
CA LEU A 135 0.95 -16.62 -2.94
C LEU A 135 1.42 -16.17 -1.55
N ILE A 136 1.43 -17.07 -0.57
CA ILE A 136 1.90 -16.80 0.80
C ILE A 136 3.32 -16.25 0.80
N LYS A 137 4.23 -16.89 0.05
CA LYS A 137 5.63 -16.42 -0.05
C LYS A 137 5.71 -14.99 -0.57
N VAL A 138 4.96 -14.69 -1.63
CA VAL A 138 4.94 -13.35 -2.22
C VAL A 138 4.34 -12.32 -1.27
N PHE A 139 3.24 -12.64 -0.59
CA PHE A 139 2.63 -11.73 0.36
C PHE A 139 3.53 -11.45 1.55
N LYS A 140 4.21 -12.46 2.10
CA LYS A 140 5.23 -12.25 3.16
C LYS A 140 6.35 -11.30 2.75
N ASP A 141 6.79 -11.35 1.49
CA ASP A 141 7.80 -10.42 1.00
C ASP A 141 7.25 -9.01 0.80
N VAL A 142 6.01 -8.88 0.36
CA VAL A 142 5.32 -7.59 0.28
C VAL A 142 5.13 -6.99 1.67
N GLU A 143 4.65 -7.77 2.66
CA GLU A 143 4.46 -7.36 4.06
C GLU A 143 5.73 -6.79 4.68
N LYS A 144 6.89 -7.46 4.47
CA LYS A 144 8.19 -6.93 4.92
C LYS A 144 8.50 -5.55 4.36
N VAL A 145 8.11 -5.29 3.11
CA VAL A 145 8.36 -4.01 2.44
C VAL A 145 7.39 -2.94 2.90
N ILE A 146 6.09 -3.25 2.95
CA ILE A 146 5.05 -2.27 3.32
C ILE A 146 4.93 -2.08 4.83
N GLY A 147 5.34 -3.09 5.64
CA GLY A 147 5.25 -3.07 7.11
C GLY A 147 3.83 -3.23 7.64
N ARG A 148 2.97 -3.95 6.91
CA ARG A 148 1.57 -4.24 7.26
C ARG A 148 1.24 -5.67 6.86
N GLU A 149 0.37 -6.32 7.61
CA GLU A 149 -0.15 -7.65 7.32
C GLU A 149 -1.13 -7.60 6.14
N ILE A 150 -1.18 -8.70 5.38
CA ILE A 150 -2.09 -8.88 4.25
C ILE A 150 -3.04 -10.02 4.58
N ASN A 151 -4.31 -9.69 4.81
CA ASN A 151 -5.39 -10.67 4.90
C ASN A 151 -5.94 -10.92 3.49
N TYR A 152 -6.09 -12.18 3.10
CA TYR A 152 -6.58 -12.48 1.77
C TYR A 152 -7.68 -13.54 1.75
N HIS A 153 -8.56 -13.44 0.77
CA HIS A 153 -9.56 -14.42 0.44
C HIS A 153 -9.36 -14.88 -1.00
N ILE A 154 -9.33 -16.19 -1.20
CA ILE A 154 -9.20 -16.80 -2.53
C ILE A 154 -10.55 -17.38 -2.93
N TYR A 155 -10.99 -17.07 -4.14
CA TYR A 155 -12.19 -17.65 -4.76
C TYR A 155 -11.89 -18.10 -6.18
N THR A 156 -12.48 -19.20 -6.61
CA THR A 156 -12.61 -19.47 -8.04
C THR A 156 -13.61 -18.50 -8.66
N GLY A 157 -13.57 -18.27 -9.96
CA GLY A 157 -14.52 -17.40 -10.64
C GLY A 157 -15.98 -17.84 -10.44
N LYS A 158 -16.22 -19.16 -10.39
CA LYS A 158 -17.56 -19.74 -10.12
C LYS A 158 -18.06 -19.47 -8.70
N GLU A 159 -17.19 -19.67 -7.71
CA GLU A 159 -17.51 -19.40 -6.31
C GLU A 159 -17.80 -17.92 -6.07
N PHE A 160 -16.95 -17.06 -6.61
CA PHE A 160 -17.14 -15.61 -6.46
C PHE A 160 -18.45 -15.15 -7.07
N LYS A 161 -18.80 -15.63 -8.27
CA LYS A 161 -20.06 -15.32 -8.96
C LYS A 161 -21.28 -15.81 -8.17
N ASN A 162 -21.20 -16.98 -7.56
CA ASN A 162 -22.29 -17.52 -6.72
C ASN A 162 -22.44 -16.69 -5.45
N LYS A 163 -21.34 -16.40 -4.73
CA LYS A 163 -21.34 -15.59 -3.51
C LYS A 163 -21.83 -14.16 -3.76
N LEU A 164 -21.53 -13.61 -4.92
CA LEU A 164 -22.01 -12.29 -5.29
C LEU A 164 -23.54 -12.17 -5.29
N ARG A 165 -24.25 -13.26 -5.60
CA ARG A 165 -25.72 -13.29 -5.60
C ARG A 165 -26.32 -13.40 -4.20
N THR A 166 -25.64 -14.09 -3.28
CA THR A 166 -26.19 -14.52 -1.99
C THR A 166 -25.53 -13.84 -0.78
N ASP A 167 -24.26 -13.42 -0.91
CA ASP A 167 -23.46 -12.93 0.20
C ASP A 167 -23.42 -11.41 0.24
N SER A 168 -23.97 -10.82 1.30
CA SER A 168 -23.99 -9.37 1.51
C SER A 168 -22.59 -8.77 1.69
N PHE A 169 -21.65 -9.54 2.24
CA PHE A 169 -20.26 -9.12 2.40
C PHE A 169 -19.62 -8.90 1.03
N ILE A 170 -19.72 -9.87 0.11
CA ILE A 170 -19.17 -9.76 -1.26
C ILE A 170 -19.81 -8.57 -1.99
N LYS A 171 -21.14 -8.40 -1.89
CA LYS A 171 -21.85 -7.24 -2.48
C LYS A 171 -21.32 -5.91 -1.95
N ASN A 172 -20.90 -5.86 -0.71
CA ASN A 172 -20.41 -4.63 -0.08
C ASN A 172 -18.96 -4.31 -0.49
N ILE A 173 -18.09 -5.32 -0.51
CA ILE A 173 -16.66 -5.10 -0.83
C ILE A 173 -16.44 -4.67 -2.28
N ILE A 174 -17.26 -5.10 -3.21
CA ILE A 174 -17.15 -4.68 -4.61
C ILE A 174 -17.55 -3.22 -4.86
N LYS A 175 -18.33 -2.60 -3.97
CA LYS A 175 -18.71 -1.18 -4.10
C LYS A 175 -17.53 -0.24 -3.87
N ASN A 176 -16.62 -0.64 -3.00
CA ASN A 176 -15.43 0.14 -2.63
C ASN A 176 -14.21 -0.77 -2.67
N HIS A 177 -13.60 -0.91 -3.85
CA HIS A 177 -12.40 -1.70 -4.03
C HIS A 177 -11.37 -0.94 -4.88
N ILE A 178 -10.12 -1.39 -4.81
CA ILE A 178 -9.02 -0.90 -5.63
C ILE A 178 -8.47 -2.06 -6.42
N MET A 179 -8.67 -2.06 -7.73
CA MET A 179 -8.20 -3.12 -8.62
C MET A 179 -6.67 -3.16 -8.67
N ILE A 180 -6.11 -4.34 -8.40
CA ILE A 180 -4.68 -4.61 -8.43
C ILE A 180 -4.30 -5.41 -9.67
N LYS A 181 -5.12 -6.38 -10.07
CA LYS A 181 -4.93 -7.19 -11.27
C LYS A 181 -6.27 -7.51 -11.92
N GLY A 182 -6.29 -7.57 -13.23
CA GLY A 182 -7.49 -7.74 -14.06
C GLY A 182 -7.97 -6.43 -14.65
N ASP A 183 -8.92 -6.51 -15.58
CA ASP A 183 -9.56 -5.35 -16.18
C ASP A 183 -10.78 -4.93 -15.36
N GLU A 184 -10.82 -3.68 -14.93
CA GLU A 184 -11.88 -3.12 -14.06
C GLU A 184 -13.23 -3.09 -14.78
N ILE A 185 -13.26 -2.82 -16.10
CA ILE A 185 -14.50 -2.74 -16.87
C ILE A 185 -15.09 -4.13 -17.01
N ALA A 186 -14.27 -5.10 -17.47
CA ALA A 186 -14.68 -6.49 -17.59
C ALA A 186 -15.11 -7.08 -16.24
N PHE A 187 -14.46 -6.68 -15.13
CA PHE A 187 -14.87 -7.11 -13.79
C PHE A 187 -16.27 -6.60 -13.43
N ARG A 188 -16.60 -5.35 -13.73
CA ARG A 188 -17.93 -4.76 -13.48
C ARG A 188 -19.03 -5.36 -14.33
N GLU A 189 -18.71 -5.82 -15.54
CA GLU A 189 -19.66 -6.49 -16.44
C GLU A 189 -20.03 -7.92 -15.99
N LEU A 190 -19.28 -8.50 -15.04
CA LEU A 190 -19.60 -9.81 -14.46
C LEU A 190 -20.82 -9.76 -13.50
N PHE A 191 -21.30 -8.58 -13.16
CA PHE A 191 -22.34 -8.28 -12.18
C PHE A 191 -23.47 -7.49 -12.82
#